data_3643960c1cf77ae813cef376b97c5996
#
_entry.id   3643960c1cf77ae813cef376b97c5996
#
_cell.length_a   1.000
_cell.length_b   1.000
_cell.length_c   1.000
_cell.angle_alpha   90.00
_cell.angle_beta   90.00
_cell.angle_gamma   90.00
#
_symmetry.space_group_name_H-M   'P 1'
#
loop_
_entity.id
_entity.type
_entity.pdbx_description
1 polymer ?
#
loop_
_entity_poly.entity_id
_entity_poly.type
_entity_poly.pdbx_seq_one_letter_code
_entity_poly.pdbx_strand_id
1 'polypeptide(L)'
;MSRHKTTNTAKKTIVIKMRKAHRIFVLTTFSLLFLSMLAAMIYVITSSKFEIGIILMLLAIPTFLFLPFPLYYATWQIVFNADGIQKRLFGVNCKKHPWTQVKEVRSAWLISERNYGISIIFKNRKTIHFRMDCENAEAAKKLILSHCSIAEHRGMI
;
A
#
# COMPACT_ATOMS: atom_id res chain seq x y z
N MET A 1 -51.04 6.30 4.33
CA MET A 1 -50.09 6.33 3.20
C MET A 1 -48.73 6.84 3.69
N SER A 2 -47.82 5.95 4.10
CA SER A 2 -46.51 6.29 4.64
C SER A 2 -45.52 6.27 3.48
N ARG A 3 -45.02 7.44 3.08
CA ARG A 3 -43.93 7.57 2.09
C ARG A 3 -42.59 7.11 2.71
N HIS A 4 -42.19 5.91 2.38
CA HIS A 4 -40.80 5.49 2.59
C HIS A 4 -39.86 6.45 1.83
N LYS A 5 -39.22 7.36 2.53
CA LYS A 5 -38.05 8.10 2.05
C LYS A 5 -36.92 7.07 1.87
N THR A 6 -36.76 6.55 0.67
CA THR A 6 -35.52 5.89 0.25
C THR A 6 -34.40 6.93 0.26
N THR A 7 -33.70 7.02 1.38
CA THR A 7 -32.44 7.75 1.45
C THR A 7 -31.43 7.06 0.54
N ASN A 8 -31.23 7.65 -0.63
CA ASN A 8 -30.18 7.33 -1.57
C ASN A 8 -28.84 7.64 -0.87
N THR A 9 -28.38 6.72 -0.03
CA THR A 9 -27.02 6.76 0.53
C THR A 9 -26.08 6.46 -0.64
N ALA A 10 -25.64 7.53 -1.30
CA ALA A 10 -24.61 7.45 -2.32
C ALA A 10 -23.50 6.53 -1.77
N LYS A 11 -23.20 5.43 -2.48
CA LYS A 11 -22.23 4.40 -2.09
C LYS A 11 -20.86 5.07 -1.90
N LYS A 12 -20.58 5.53 -0.69
CA LYS A 12 -19.36 6.26 -0.35
C LYS A 12 -18.18 5.32 -0.51
N THR A 13 -17.46 5.46 -1.61
CA THR A 13 -16.23 4.70 -1.85
C THR A 13 -15.07 5.47 -1.22
N ILE A 14 -14.32 4.81 -0.33
CA ILE A 14 -13.13 5.36 0.30
C ILE A 14 -11.91 4.63 -0.26
N VAL A 15 -10.96 5.39 -0.78
CA VAL A 15 -9.70 4.85 -1.33
C VAL A 15 -8.56 5.25 -0.41
N ILE A 16 -7.91 4.26 0.20
CA ILE A 16 -6.64 4.43 0.92
C ILE A 16 -5.50 4.27 -0.05
N LYS A 17 -4.57 5.20 -0.02
CA LYS A 17 -3.33 5.17 -0.79
C LYS A 17 -2.21 5.87 -0.03
N MET A 18 -0.98 5.63 -0.42
CA MET A 18 0.18 6.34 0.12
C MET A 18 0.02 7.87 -0.10
N ARG A 19 0.43 8.69 0.86
CA ARG A 19 0.42 10.16 0.72
C ARG A 19 1.18 10.60 -0.52
N LYS A 20 0.63 11.59 -1.23
CA LYS A 20 1.18 12.10 -2.49
C LYS A 20 2.67 12.47 -2.37
N ALA A 21 3.05 13.17 -1.31
CA ALA A 21 4.45 13.55 -1.07
C ALA A 21 5.38 12.34 -0.95
N HIS A 22 5.00 11.32 -0.18
CA HIS A 22 5.77 10.08 -0.04
C HIS A 22 5.90 9.31 -1.36
N ARG A 23 4.80 9.24 -2.11
CA ARG A 23 4.79 8.59 -3.42
C ARG A 23 5.70 9.29 -4.42
N ILE A 24 5.65 10.62 -4.48
CA ILE A 24 6.55 11.41 -5.33
C ILE A 24 8.00 11.19 -4.89
N PHE A 25 8.30 11.29 -3.60
CA PHE A 25 9.65 11.06 -3.07
C PHE A 25 10.20 9.69 -3.46
N VAL A 26 9.42 8.62 -3.25
CA VAL A 26 9.81 7.25 -3.61
C VAL A 26 10.08 7.16 -5.12
N LEU A 27 9.16 7.63 -5.96
CA LEU A 27 9.29 7.55 -7.41
C LEU A 27 10.49 8.37 -7.92
N THR A 28 10.69 9.60 -7.42
CA THR A 28 11.83 10.44 -7.84
C THR A 28 13.17 9.86 -7.43
N THR A 29 13.28 9.36 -6.19
CA THR A 29 14.51 8.73 -5.70
C THR A 29 14.88 7.51 -6.54
N PHE A 30 13.90 6.65 -6.83
CA PHE A 30 14.16 5.48 -7.66
C PHE A 30 14.45 5.82 -9.11
N SER A 31 13.80 6.83 -9.69
CA SER A 31 14.11 7.31 -11.03
C SER A 31 15.53 7.84 -11.13
N LEU A 32 15.99 8.62 -10.14
CA LEU A 32 17.35 9.13 -10.09
C LEU A 32 18.38 8.00 -9.96
N LEU A 33 18.15 7.03 -9.07
CA LEU A 33 19.00 5.85 -8.92
C LEU A 33 19.08 5.04 -10.23
N PHE A 34 17.95 4.84 -10.88
CA PHE A 34 17.91 4.11 -12.15
C PHE A 34 18.69 4.84 -13.25
N LEU A 35 18.49 6.17 -13.40
CA LEU A 35 19.22 6.98 -14.38
C LEU A 35 20.72 7.03 -14.08
N SER A 36 21.14 7.17 -12.84
CA SER A 36 22.55 7.16 -12.47
C SER A 36 23.22 5.83 -12.80
N MET A 37 22.51 4.73 -12.58
CA MET A 37 22.99 3.40 -12.94
C MET A 37 23.11 3.19 -14.45
N LEU A 38 22.13 3.68 -15.21
CA LEU A 38 22.14 3.60 -16.65
C LEU A 38 23.33 4.43 -17.23
N ALA A 39 23.55 5.62 -16.72
CA ALA A 39 24.70 6.45 -17.07
C ALA A 39 26.05 5.76 -16.75
N ALA A 40 26.14 5.12 -15.58
CA ALA A 40 27.33 4.37 -15.20
C ALA A 40 27.57 3.16 -16.13
N MET A 41 26.54 2.41 -16.50
CA MET A 41 26.67 1.32 -17.48
C MET A 41 27.17 1.83 -18.84
N ILE A 42 26.61 2.93 -19.35
CA ILE A 42 27.04 3.53 -20.61
C ILE A 42 28.52 3.94 -20.53
N TYR A 43 28.92 4.59 -19.42
CA TYR A 43 30.31 4.98 -19.18
C TYR A 43 31.26 3.79 -19.23
N VAL A 44 30.91 2.67 -18.62
CA VAL A 44 31.76 1.46 -18.60
C VAL A 44 31.90 0.88 -20.00
N ILE A 45 30.82 0.80 -20.75
CA ILE A 45 30.81 0.26 -22.12
C ILE A 45 31.71 1.13 -23.02
N THR A 46 31.67 2.46 -22.86
CA THR A 46 32.42 3.38 -23.71
C THR A 46 33.89 3.52 -23.32
N SER A 47 34.24 3.33 -22.03
CA SER A 47 35.59 3.54 -21.50
C SER A 47 36.50 2.30 -21.54
N SER A 48 35.98 1.14 -21.95
CA SER A 48 36.69 -0.17 -21.99
C SER A 48 37.32 -0.58 -20.65
N LYS A 49 36.88 -0.01 -19.53
CA LYS A 49 37.38 -0.31 -18.18
C LYS A 49 36.59 -1.47 -17.56
N PHE A 50 36.98 -2.68 -17.90
CA PHE A 50 36.28 -3.91 -17.54
C PHE A 50 36.13 -4.12 -16.02
N GLU A 51 37.16 -3.76 -15.22
CA GLU A 51 37.11 -3.91 -13.76
C GLU A 51 36.02 -3.03 -13.11
N ILE A 52 35.90 -1.79 -13.56
CA ILE A 52 34.85 -0.87 -13.08
C ILE A 52 33.46 -1.40 -13.49
N GLY A 53 33.37 -2.05 -14.65
CA GLY A 53 32.16 -2.67 -15.14
C GLY A 53 31.62 -3.76 -14.22
N ILE A 54 32.48 -4.62 -13.73
CA ILE A 54 32.10 -5.69 -12.80
C ILE A 54 31.54 -5.10 -11.50
N ILE A 55 32.21 -4.10 -10.93
CA ILE A 55 31.77 -3.44 -9.68
C ILE A 55 30.39 -2.80 -9.89
N LEU A 56 30.19 -2.11 -10.99
CA LEU A 56 28.90 -1.48 -11.30
C LEU A 56 27.79 -2.51 -11.56
N MET A 57 28.09 -3.63 -12.20
CA MET A 57 27.14 -4.75 -12.34
C MET A 57 26.73 -5.32 -10.99
N LEU A 58 27.69 -5.54 -10.08
CA LEU A 58 27.40 -6.04 -8.74
C LEU A 58 26.51 -5.09 -7.92
N LEU A 59 26.62 -3.78 -8.11
CA LEU A 59 25.75 -2.78 -7.50
C LEU A 59 24.37 -2.69 -8.20
N ALA A 60 24.32 -3.00 -9.49
CA ALA A 60 23.11 -2.97 -10.30
C ALA A 60 22.13 -4.08 -9.92
N ILE A 61 22.62 -5.29 -9.70
CA ILE A 61 21.80 -6.46 -9.41
C ILE A 61 20.87 -6.24 -8.19
N PRO A 62 21.36 -5.81 -7.01
CA PRO A 62 20.47 -5.52 -5.87
C PRO A 62 19.44 -4.43 -6.20
N THR A 63 19.85 -3.37 -6.92
CA THR A 63 18.95 -2.27 -7.27
C THR A 63 17.78 -2.76 -8.13
N PHE A 64 18.03 -3.61 -9.13
CA PHE A 64 16.98 -4.20 -9.95
C PHE A 64 16.08 -5.17 -9.17
N LEU A 65 16.64 -5.96 -8.26
CA LEU A 65 15.89 -6.89 -7.42
C LEU A 65 14.95 -6.13 -6.46
N PHE A 66 15.38 -4.98 -5.95
CA PHE A 66 14.57 -4.18 -5.03
C PHE A 66 13.63 -3.18 -5.71
N LEU A 67 13.78 -2.90 -7.01
CA LEU A 67 12.94 -1.98 -7.77
C LEU A 67 11.43 -2.28 -7.67
N PRO A 68 10.95 -3.54 -7.70
CA PRO A 68 9.53 -3.84 -7.59
C PRO A 68 8.89 -3.37 -6.28
N PHE A 69 9.64 -3.32 -5.18
CA PHE A 69 9.12 -2.94 -3.86
C PHE A 69 8.59 -1.50 -3.82
N PRO A 70 9.37 -0.46 -4.16
CA PRO A 70 8.88 0.91 -4.15
C PRO A 70 7.77 1.15 -5.18
N LEU A 71 7.82 0.51 -6.35
CA LEU A 71 6.74 0.57 -7.33
C LEU A 71 5.46 -0.03 -6.76
N TYR A 72 5.55 -1.17 -6.07
CA TYR A 72 4.43 -1.76 -5.37
C TYR A 72 3.85 -0.79 -4.33
N TYR A 73 4.71 -0.23 -3.45
CA TYR A 73 4.28 0.71 -2.42
C TYR A 73 3.68 1.99 -3.00
N ALA A 74 4.19 2.50 -4.11
CA ALA A 74 3.68 3.70 -4.74
C ALA A 74 2.33 3.50 -5.45
N THR A 75 2.01 2.27 -5.86
CA THR A 75 0.86 1.99 -6.72
C THR A 75 -0.27 1.23 -6.03
N TRP A 76 -0.01 0.61 -4.86
CA TRP A 76 -1.06 -0.09 -4.14
C TRP A 76 -2.12 0.85 -3.58
N GLN A 77 -3.34 0.40 -3.61
CA GLN A 77 -4.50 1.09 -3.04
C GLN A 77 -5.42 0.07 -2.38
N ILE A 78 -6.13 0.49 -1.34
CA ILE A 78 -7.21 -0.29 -0.76
C ILE A 78 -8.49 0.50 -0.94
N VAL A 79 -9.47 -0.12 -1.57
CA VAL A 79 -10.78 0.47 -1.85
C VAL A 79 -11.79 -0.14 -0.91
N PHE A 80 -12.44 0.71 -0.11
CA PHE A 80 -13.52 0.37 0.79
C PHE A 80 -14.83 0.88 0.18
N ASN A 81 -15.82 0.02 0.11
CA ASN A 81 -17.17 0.38 -0.32
C ASN A 81 -18.21 -0.34 0.54
N ALA A 82 -19.50 -0.05 0.34
CA ALA A 82 -20.59 -0.66 1.09
C ALA A 82 -20.59 -2.20 1.00
N ASP A 83 -20.09 -2.77 -0.10
CA ASP A 83 -20.15 -4.20 -0.37
C ASP A 83 -18.90 -4.95 0.10
N GLY A 84 -17.82 -4.26 0.47
CA GLY A 84 -16.58 -4.91 0.93
C GLY A 84 -15.30 -4.14 0.67
N ILE A 85 -14.20 -4.87 0.74
CA ILE A 85 -12.83 -4.38 0.69
C ILE A 85 -12.14 -4.98 -0.54
N GLN A 86 -11.43 -4.15 -1.29
CA GLN A 86 -10.72 -4.58 -2.48
C GLN A 86 -9.33 -3.96 -2.53
N LYS A 87 -8.31 -4.76 -2.79
CA LYS A 87 -6.99 -4.26 -3.18
C LYS A 87 -6.99 -3.86 -4.65
N ARG A 88 -6.29 -2.78 -4.96
CA ARG A 88 -5.97 -2.36 -6.32
C ARG A 88 -4.46 -2.18 -6.42
N LEU A 89 -3.87 -2.75 -7.45
CA LEU A 89 -2.44 -2.67 -7.72
C LEU A 89 -2.24 -2.23 -9.16
N PHE A 90 -1.42 -1.22 -9.42
CA PHE A 90 -1.22 -0.63 -10.75
C PHE A 90 -2.54 -0.25 -11.47
N GLY A 91 -3.56 0.20 -10.72
CA GLY A 91 -4.87 0.49 -11.28
C GLY A 91 -5.76 -0.74 -11.52
N VAL A 92 -5.22 -1.96 -11.45
CA VAL A 92 -5.97 -3.20 -11.65
C VAL A 92 -6.64 -3.64 -10.36
N ASN A 93 -7.92 -3.95 -10.44
CA ASN A 93 -8.69 -4.44 -9.30
C ASN A 93 -8.31 -5.91 -8.99
N CYS A 94 -7.83 -6.14 -7.76
CA CYS A 94 -7.66 -7.49 -7.23
C CYS A 94 -9.00 -8.05 -6.73
N LYS A 95 -8.97 -9.27 -6.20
CA LYS A 95 -10.15 -9.94 -5.64
C LYS A 95 -10.82 -9.09 -4.55
N LYS A 96 -12.13 -8.91 -4.67
CA LYS A 96 -12.97 -8.25 -3.67
C LYS A 96 -13.28 -9.21 -2.53
N HIS A 97 -13.23 -8.71 -1.30
CA HIS A 97 -13.58 -9.42 -0.08
C HIS A 97 -14.81 -8.76 0.55
N PRO A 98 -15.97 -9.42 0.61
CA PRO A 98 -17.16 -8.85 1.25
C PRO A 98 -16.94 -8.72 2.76
N TRP A 99 -17.65 -7.77 3.39
CA TRP A 99 -17.57 -7.53 4.83
C TRP A 99 -17.90 -8.78 5.66
N THR A 100 -18.77 -9.66 5.18
CA THR A 100 -19.13 -10.93 5.82
C THR A 100 -17.98 -11.92 5.96
N GLN A 101 -16.91 -11.75 5.16
CA GLN A 101 -15.70 -12.56 5.24
C GLN A 101 -14.67 -11.99 6.24
N VAL A 102 -14.89 -10.81 6.78
CA VAL A 102 -14.01 -10.26 7.83
C VAL A 102 -14.21 -11.10 9.08
N LYS A 103 -13.09 -11.65 9.59
CA LYS A 103 -13.05 -12.40 10.84
C LYS A 103 -12.80 -11.47 12.02
N GLU A 104 -11.83 -10.58 11.86
CA GLU A 104 -11.35 -9.75 12.93
C GLU A 104 -10.64 -8.51 12.36
N VAL A 105 -10.73 -7.41 13.09
CA VAL A 105 -9.97 -6.18 12.83
C VAL A 105 -9.12 -5.88 14.04
N ARG A 106 -7.82 -5.74 13.85
CA ARG A 106 -6.85 -5.43 14.90
C ARG A 106 -6.19 -4.09 14.64
N SER A 107 -5.98 -3.32 15.71
CA SER A 107 -5.02 -2.24 15.65
C SER A 107 -3.62 -2.82 15.79
N ALA A 108 -2.75 -2.55 14.85
CA ALA A 108 -1.36 -3.02 14.87
C ALA A 108 -0.42 -1.85 15.20
N TRP A 109 0.40 -2.02 16.23
CA TRP A 109 1.52 -1.14 16.52
C TRP A 109 2.70 -1.60 15.67
N LEU A 110 3.14 -0.79 14.72
CA LEU A 110 4.34 -1.04 13.94
C LEU A 110 5.49 -0.26 14.56
N ILE A 111 6.41 -0.98 15.21
CA ILE A 111 7.78 -0.60 15.61
C ILE A 111 7.97 0.77 16.32
N SER A 112 7.08 1.74 16.16
CA SER A 112 7.09 2.99 16.92
C SER A 112 5.66 3.45 17.19
N GLU A 113 5.45 4.10 18.32
CA GLU A 113 4.15 4.65 18.75
C GLU A 113 3.48 5.58 17.72
N ARG A 114 4.27 6.13 16.78
CA ARG A 114 3.79 7.01 15.70
C ARG A 114 3.28 6.24 14.47
N ASN A 115 3.55 4.94 14.36
CA ASN A 115 3.21 4.12 13.18
C ASN A 115 2.08 3.14 13.46
N TYR A 116 1.01 3.65 14.02
CA TYR A 116 -0.23 2.91 14.21
C TYR A 116 -0.86 2.51 12.87
N GLY A 117 -1.27 1.26 12.77
CA GLY A 117 -1.92 0.69 11.58
C GLY A 117 -3.16 -0.12 11.93
N ILE A 118 -3.90 -0.50 10.93
CA ILE A 118 -5.05 -1.40 11.02
C ILE A 118 -4.82 -2.63 10.17
N SER A 119 -5.02 -3.80 10.78
CA SER A 119 -4.98 -5.11 10.13
C SER A 119 -6.38 -5.70 10.08
N ILE A 120 -6.84 -6.03 8.88
CA ILE A 120 -8.13 -6.68 8.64
C ILE A 120 -7.84 -8.13 8.28
N ILE A 121 -8.28 -9.04 9.12
CA ILE A 121 -8.08 -10.48 8.99
C ILE A 121 -9.36 -11.11 8.47
N PHE A 122 -9.27 -11.84 7.36
CA PHE A 122 -10.40 -12.53 6.76
C PHE A 122 -10.47 -14.00 7.21
N LYS A 123 -11.64 -14.61 7.10
CA LYS A 123 -11.90 -16.03 7.45
C LYS A 123 -10.98 -17.00 6.67
N ASN A 124 -10.54 -16.64 5.49
CA ASN A 124 -9.59 -17.40 4.66
C ASN A 124 -8.12 -17.17 5.03
N ARG A 125 -7.82 -16.63 6.20
CA ARG A 125 -6.49 -16.26 6.73
C ARG A 125 -5.74 -15.18 5.92
N LYS A 126 -6.33 -14.59 4.90
CA LYS A 126 -5.74 -13.43 4.24
C LYS A 126 -5.83 -12.22 5.14
N THR A 127 -4.81 -11.36 5.09
CA THR A 127 -4.75 -10.12 5.85
C THR A 127 -4.55 -8.94 4.91
N ILE A 128 -5.28 -7.86 5.17
CA ILE A 128 -5.05 -6.56 4.56
C ILE A 128 -4.60 -5.63 5.67
N HIS A 129 -3.44 -5.02 5.47
CA HIS A 129 -2.85 -4.10 6.43
C HIS A 129 -2.68 -2.73 5.79
N PHE A 130 -2.95 -1.65 6.54
CA PHE A 130 -2.66 -0.28 6.14
C PHE A 130 -2.30 0.57 7.35
N ARG A 131 -1.49 1.61 7.10
CA ARG A 131 -1.01 2.54 8.12
C ARG A 131 -1.96 3.73 8.24
N MET A 132 -2.05 4.30 9.43
CA MET A 132 -2.91 5.48 9.68
C MET A 132 -2.37 6.77 9.08
N ASP A 133 -1.10 6.79 8.65
CA ASP A 133 -0.49 7.91 7.93
C ASP A 133 -0.85 7.96 6.43
N CYS A 134 -1.57 6.94 5.92
CA CYS A 134 -2.09 6.94 4.54
C CYS A 134 -3.20 7.97 4.34
N GLU A 135 -3.39 8.40 3.08
CA GLU A 135 -4.54 9.24 2.72
C GLU A 135 -5.86 8.52 2.99
N ASN A 136 -6.83 9.21 3.56
CA ASN A 136 -8.18 8.73 3.91
C ASN A 136 -8.23 7.59 4.96
N ALA A 137 -7.14 7.32 5.69
CA ALA A 137 -7.09 6.23 6.66
C ALA A 137 -8.12 6.40 7.78
N GLU A 138 -8.31 7.63 8.31
CA GLU A 138 -9.32 7.92 9.33
C GLU A 138 -10.77 7.72 8.82
N ALA A 139 -11.03 8.09 7.58
CA ALA A 139 -12.34 7.86 6.97
C ALA A 139 -12.62 6.36 6.81
N ALA A 140 -11.60 5.59 6.41
CA ALA A 140 -11.72 4.15 6.31
C ALA A 140 -11.87 3.48 7.68
N LYS A 141 -11.17 3.94 8.72
CA LYS A 141 -11.35 3.48 10.11
C LYS A 141 -12.80 3.66 10.55
N LYS A 142 -13.40 4.83 10.32
CA LYS A 142 -14.82 5.08 10.63
C LYS A 142 -15.75 4.12 9.90
N LEU A 143 -15.49 3.84 8.62
CA LEU A 143 -16.27 2.88 7.85
C LEU A 143 -16.10 1.45 8.36
N ILE A 144 -14.88 1.04 8.72
CA ILE A 144 -14.62 -0.28 9.31
C ILE A 144 -15.39 -0.43 10.63
N LEU A 145 -15.35 0.59 11.50
CA LEU A 145 -16.08 0.60 12.78
C LEU A 145 -17.60 0.49 12.62
N SER A 146 -18.15 0.98 11.51
CA SER A 146 -19.59 0.81 11.23
C SER A 146 -19.97 -0.61 10.80
N HIS A 147 -19.01 -1.42 10.39
CA HIS A 147 -19.23 -2.81 9.96
C HIS A 147 -18.67 -3.86 10.94
N CYS A 148 -17.63 -3.50 11.70
CA CYS A 148 -16.92 -4.43 12.56
C CYS A 148 -16.46 -3.73 13.84
N SER A 149 -16.48 -4.42 14.99
CA SER A 149 -15.79 -3.97 16.21
C SER A 149 -14.28 -4.12 16.00
N ILE A 150 -13.49 -3.11 16.38
CA ILE A 150 -12.03 -3.20 16.39
C ILE A 150 -11.60 -3.75 17.74
N ALA A 151 -10.97 -4.92 17.74
CA ALA A 151 -10.30 -5.42 18.93
C ALA A 151 -9.00 -4.60 19.12
N GLU A 152 -8.93 -3.82 20.20
CA GLU A 152 -7.69 -3.17 20.62
C GLU A 152 -6.77 -4.23 21.20
N HIS A 153 -5.91 -4.80 20.35
CA HIS A 153 -4.77 -5.55 20.84
C HIS A 153 -3.65 -4.57 21.20
N ARG A 154 -3.50 -4.25 22.47
CA ARG A 154 -2.23 -3.82 23.05
C ARG A 154 -1.30 -5.05 23.02
N GLY A 155 -0.84 -5.44 21.86
CA GLY A 155 0.14 -6.52 21.72
C GLY A 155 1.52 -5.93 21.80
N MET A 156 2.19 -6.14 22.94
CA MET A 156 3.64 -6.26 22.93
C MET A 156 4.01 -7.40 21.97
N ILE A 157 4.88 -7.13 21.03
CA ILE A 157 5.80 -8.08 20.43
C ILE A 157 7.20 -7.62 20.79
#